data_3c591529c9654e9edf5cdd31de573196
#
_entry.id   3c591529c9654e9edf5cdd31de573196
#
_cell.length_a   1.000
_cell.length_b   1.000
_cell.length_c   1.000
_cell.angle_alpha   90.00
_cell.angle_beta   90.00
_cell.angle_gamma   90.00
#
_symmetry.space_group_name_H-M   'P 1'
#
loop_
_entity.id
_entity.type
_entity.pdbx_description
1 polymer ?
#
loop_
_entity_poly.entity_id
_entity_poly.type
_entity_poly.pdbx_seq_one_letter_code
_entity_poly.pdbx_strand_id
1 'polypeptide(L)'
;MLEWKRVQVILIYQLFRKNMEDTFMVKITDDYKAKKEYFAKAGIKVPTYDQAEITKNTLAAPQWVHFGGGNLFRAFHAAIASHLIDAGKLNKGIIVVDTHDSSVISGVYNKFNNRMVRVITKADGSQDRELFASVAKAIYAGPATEDDSGFEALKKIFTQDSLQVASFSITEKGYALKDAEGNFYAPVARDIKNGPAKPENNMSLMVALLLARFNAGANPMALLSTDNFSQNGDKLKDSVMTIAKAWKANGFVNQDFIDYLTDENKITFPLSMIDRITPNPSETVSKALEKAGFEDYQIIHTPAHTNIAAFTNTEEAHYLVVEDKFPNGRPAFEDDGVIMTDRDTVNLADQMKVTACLNPLHTALAIYGTILGFKSISSEVQDPDLKHLIMQIGYGEDLPVVQDPKVLSPRKFIDELVNKRLPNPYSPDTPQRIATDTSQKMGARYGVTIQHYIDDPDRDPKDLNFIPLVIATWLRYLMGVNDEGAEFQPSPDPLWDDLHGQVKDIKFGDADQDVHEAVKGILSNKSIFGVDLYEVGLGSKIEADFKEMLAGKGTIRKTLEAHLAKESKDVE
;
A
#
# COMPACT_ATOMS: atom_id res chain seq x y z
N MET A 1 -28.48 7.26 64.55
CA MET A 1 -28.75 7.71 63.16
C MET A 1 -27.56 8.37 62.46
N LEU A 2 -26.74 9.16 63.16
CA LEU A 2 -25.53 9.81 62.54
C LEU A 2 -24.37 8.81 62.28
N GLU A 3 -24.15 7.82 63.12
CA GLU A 3 -23.09 6.81 62.91
C GLU A 3 -23.40 5.88 61.71
N TRP A 4 -24.64 5.53 61.51
CA TRP A 4 -25.05 4.69 60.38
C TRP A 4 -24.85 5.40 59.01
N LYS A 5 -25.07 6.69 58.97
CA LYS A 5 -24.80 7.51 57.78
C LYS A 5 -23.30 7.65 57.48
N ARG A 6 -22.47 7.73 58.55
CA ARG A 6 -21.01 7.76 58.41
C ARG A 6 -20.44 6.44 57.85
N VAL A 7 -20.95 5.31 58.34
CA VAL A 7 -20.53 3.99 57.84
C VAL A 7 -20.94 3.78 56.38
N GLN A 8 -22.15 4.18 56.00
CA GLN A 8 -22.59 4.11 54.60
C GLN A 8 -21.75 5.01 53.67
N VAL A 9 -21.42 6.23 54.09
CA VAL A 9 -20.56 7.12 53.29
C VAL A 9 -19.14 6.55 53.15
N ILE A 10 -18.60 5.94 54.19
CA ILE A 10 -17.28 5.30 54.16
C ILE A 10 -17.33 4.05 53.24
N LEU A 11 -18.37 3.23 53.32
CA LEU A 11 -18.56 2.07 52.44
C LEU A 11 -18.76 2.47 50.98
N ILE A 12 -19.55 3.51 50.73
CA ILE A 12 -19.74 4.08 49.39
C ILE A 12 -18.42 4.67 48.85
N TYR A 13 -17.67 5.37 49.69
CA TYR A 13 -16.36 5.91 49.34
C TYR A 13 -15.32 4.81 49.13
N GLN A 14 -15.35 3.73 49.89
CA GLN A 14 -14.50 2.56 49.68
C GLN A 14 -14.91 1.75 48.46
N LEU A 15 -16.20 1.61 48.18
CA LEU A 15 -16.71 1.02 46.94
C LEU A 15 -16.39 1.88 45.69
N PHE A 16 -16.54 3.20 45.80
CA PHE A 16 -16.11 4.13 44.77
C PHE A 16 -14.61 4.11 44.55
N ARG A 17 -13.82 4.07 45.62
CA ARG A 17 -12.36 3.96 45.58
C ARG A 17 -11.92 2.61 45.00
N LYS A 18 -12.58 1.52 45.39
CA LYS A 18 -12.33 0.17 44.84
C LYS A 18 -12.72 0.07 43.37
N ASN A 19 -13.83 0.69 42.96
CA ASN A 19 -14.20 0.80 41.55
C ASN A 19 -13.30 1.76 40.75
N MET A 20 -12.68 2.76 41.38
CA MET A 20 -11.67 3.63 40.75
C MET A 20 -10.30 2.98 40.71
N GLU A 21 -9.96 2.14 41.68
CA GLU A 21 -8.70 1.37 41.70
C GLU A 21 -8.73 0.17 40.74
N ASP A 22 -9.93 -0.27 40.29
CA ASP A 22 -10.11 -1.32 39.27
C ASP A 22 -10.18 -0.79 37.84
N THR A 23 -10.23 0.51 37.62
CA THR A 23 -10.13 1.10 36.25
C THR A 23 -8.65 1.31 35.94
N PHE A 24 -7.96 0.24 35.55
CA PHE A 24 -6.60 0.42 35.05
C PHE A 24 -6.65 1.15 33.73
N MET A 25 -5.89 2.21 33.61
CA MET A 25 -5.70 2.96 32.39
C MET A 25 -4.21 3.02 32.08
N VAL A 26 -3.85 2.96 30.79
CA VAL A 26 -2.46 3.01 30.35
C VAL A 26 -2.30 4.00 29.20
N LYS A 27 -1.24 4.80 29.29
CA LYS A 27 -0.83 5.74 28.24
C LYS A 27 0.35 5.19 27.47
N ILE A 28 0.45 5.52 26.21
CA ILE A 28 1.57 5.13 25.36
C ILE A 28 2.91 5.69 25.90
N THR A 29 2.86 6.83 26.58
CA THR A 29 4.02 7.49 27.19
C THR A 29 4.43 6.91 28.53
N ASP A 30 3.62 6.04 29.14
CA ASP A 30 3.96 5.36 30.39
C ASP A 30 5.22 4.51 30.23
N ASP A 31 5.93 4.29 31.35
CA ASP A 31 7.04 3.34 31.36
C ASP A 31 6.50 1.92 31.09
N TYR A 32 6.66 1.46 29.86
CA TYR A 32 6.11 0.18 29.41
C TYR A 32 6.76 -1.03 30.09
N LYS A 33 7.98 -0.90 30.60
CA LYS A 33 8.63 -1.97 31.39
C LYS A 33 8.04 -2.04 32.80
N ALA A 34 7.96 -0.88 33.47
CA ALA A 34 7.40 -0.80 34.81
C ALA A 34 5.90 -1.11 34.85
N LYS A 35 5.16 -0.73 33.80
CA LYS A 35 3.70 -0.95 33.65
C LYS A 35 3.33 -2.14 32.73
N LYS A 36 4.23 -3.09 32.53
CA LYS A 36 4.01 -4.23 31.63
C LYS A 36 2.69 -4.96 31.86
N GLU A 37 2.31 -5.17 33.15
CA GLU A 37 1.05 -5.83 33.50
C GLU A 37 -0.18 -5.01 33.10
N TYR A 38 -0.11 -3.68 33.12
CA TYR A 38 -1.21 -2.79 32.69
C TYR A 38 -1.39 -2.84 31.19
N PHE A 39 -0.28 -2.80 30.43
CA PHE A 39 -0.33 -2.98 28.98
C PHE A 39 -0.88 -4.37 28.60
N ALA A 40 -0.47 -5.42 29.31
CA ALA A 40 -0.99 -6.77 29.10
C ALA A 40 -2.50 -6.86 29.37
N LYS A 41 -3.02 -6.17 30.42
CA LYS A 41 -4.47 -6.09 30.67
C LYS A 41 -5.22 -5.35 29.56
N ALA A 42 -4.59 -4.35 28.91
CA ALA A 42 -5.12 -3.69 27.73
C ALA A 42 -4.96 -4.55 26.46
N GLY A 43 -4.41 -5.75 26.57
CA GLY A 43 -4.11 -6.63 25.45
C GLY A 43 -2.99 -6.12 24.54
N ILE A 44 -2.10 -5.27 25.06
CA ILE A 44 -0.98 -4.67 24.31
C ILE A 44 0.32 -5.35 24.73
N LYS A 45 0.96 -6.05 23.81
CA LYS A 45 2.32 -6.57 23.97
C LYS A 45 3.31 -5.40 23.92
N VAL A 46 4.27 -5.39 24.85
CA VAL A 46 5.31 -4.35 24.92
C VAL A 46 6.67 -4.92 24.59
N PRO A 47 7.61 -4.11 24.03
CA PRO A 47 8.97 -4.56 23.76
C PRO A 47 9.75 -4.83 25.05
N THR A 48 10.83 -5.62 24.92
CA THR A 48 11.70 -5.99 26.04
C THR A 48 12.92 -5.07 26.18
N TYR A 49 13.33 -4.42 25.08
CA TYR A 49 14.51 -3.54 25.03
C TYR A 49 14.29 -2.20 25.75
N ASP A 50 15.39 -1.47 25.96
CA ASP A 50 15.39 -0.12 26.51
C ASP A 50 15.41 0.92 25.40
N GLN A 51 14.32 1.71 25.26
CA GLN A 51 14.22 2.75 24.25
C GLN A 51 15.32 3.81 24.37
N ALA A 52 15.70 4.18 25.60
CA ALA A 52 16.71 5.21 25.81
C ALA A 52 18.09 4.73 25.34
N GLU A 53 18.43 3.47 25.60
CA GLU A 53 19.66 2.84 25.09
C GLU A 53 19.66 2.77 23.56
N ILE A 54 18.57 2.28 22.96
CA ILE A 54 18.41 2.23 21.50
C ILE A 54 18.52 3.60 20.88
N THR A 55 17.88 4.62 21.46
CA THR A 55 17.97 6.00 21.00
C THR A 55 19.41 6.51 21.06
N LYS A 56 20.10 6.30 22.18
CA LYS A 56 21.51 6.69 22.34
C LYS A 56 22.41 6.05 21.28
N ASN A 57 22.27 4.75 21.08
CA ASN A 57 23.07 4.01 20.09
C ASN A 57 22.79 4.49 18.65
N THR A 58 21.53 4.76 18.33
CA THR A 58 21.12 5.25 17.01
C THR A 58 21.67 6.64 16.73
N LEU A 59 21.57 7.56 17.68
CA LEU A 59 22.06 8.93 17.52
C LEU A 59 23.59 9.02 17.43
N ALA A 60 24.30 8.09 18.10
CA ALA A 60 25.75 8.00 18.02
C ALA A 60 26.24 7.46 16.65
N ALA A 61 25.52 6.51 16.05
CA ALA A 61 25.91 5.87 14.81
C ALA A 61 24.65 5.37 14.03
N PRO A 62 23.92 6.27 13.36
CA PRO A 62 22.67 5.92 12.66
C PRO A 62 22.95 4.90 11.54
N GLN A 63 22.04 3.91 11.40
CA GLN A 63 22.12 2.89 10.34
C GLN A 63 20.96 2.99 9.36
N TRP A 64 19.78 3.37 9.82
CA TRP A 64 18.56 3.39 9.04
C TRP A 64 17.77 4.68 9.23
N VAL A 65 17.56 5.40 8.12
CA VAL A 65 16.66 6.56 8.02
C VAL A 65 15.47 6.15 7.16
N HIS A 66 14.26 6.56 7.54
CA HIS A 66 13.06 6.30 6.76
C HIS A 66 12.33 7.60 6.43
N PHE A 67 12.02 7.82 5.16
CA PHE A 67 11.23 8.95 4.67
C PHE A 67 9.77 8.53 4.48
N GLY A 68 8.85 9.25 5.14
CA GLY A 68 7.43 8.95 5.20
C GLY A 68 7.01 8.44 6.58
N GLY A 69 6.59 9.35 7.47
CA GLY A 69 6.19 9.04 8.85
C GLY A 69 4.76 8.52 9.01
N GLY A 70 4.11 8.09 7.91
CA GLY A 70 2.71 7.69 7.86
C GLY A 70 2.39 6.30 8.41
N ASN A 71 1.16 5.84 8.15
CA ASN A 71 0.64 4.59 8.71
C ASN A 71 1.42 3.35 8.25
N LEU A 72 1.91 3.32 7.00
CA LEU A 72 2.68 2.18 6.50
C LEU A 72 4.00 2.01 7.26
N PHE A 73 4.75 3.09 7.45
CA PHE A 73 5.98 3.04 8.24
C PHE A 73 5.71 2.55 9.67
N ARG A 74 4.69 3.13 10.31
CA ARG A 74 4.34 2.87 11.72
C ARG A 74 3.82 1.45 11.95
N ALA A 75 3.11 0.87 10.98
CA ALA A 75 2.57 -0.48 11.08
C ALA A 75 3.54 -1.56 10.60
N PHE A 76 4.55 -1.22 9.79
CA PHE A 76 5.40 -2.22 9.15
C PHE A 76 6.90 -2.01 9.45
N HIS A 77 7.53 -0.95 8.95
CA HIS A 77 8.99 -0.77 9.11
C HIS A 77 9.40 -0.60 10.58
N ALA A 78 8.63 0.17 11.35
CA ALA A 78 8.86 0.34 12.78
C ALA A 78 8.69 -0.98 13.55
N ALA A 79 7.77 -1.85 13.08
CA ALA A 79 7.59 -3.18 13.64
C ALA A 79 8.81 -4.08 13.35
N ILE A 80 9.27 -4.13 12.09
CA ILE A 80 10.47 -4.88 11.71
C ILE A 80 11.65 -4.49 12.60
N ALA A 81 11.93 -3.19 12.72
CA ALA A 81 13.00 -2.73 13.57
C ALA A 81 12.81 -3.14 15.05
N SER A 82 11.58 -3.03 15.58
CA SER A 82 11.26 -3.41 16.96
C SER A 82 11.49 -4.90 17.22
N HIS A 83 11.05 -5.75 16.29
CA HIS A 83 11.23 -7.21 16.40
C HIS A 83 12.72 -7.60 16.32
N LEU A 84 13.48 -6.99 15.39
CA LEU A 84 14.91 -7.21 15.29
C LEU A 84 15.67 -6.78 16.55
N ILE A 85 15.26 -5.67 17.19
CA ILE A 85 15.84 -5.22 18.45
C ILE A 85 15.49 -6.21 19.59
N ASP A 86 14.24 -6.63 19.71
CA ASP A 86 13.80 -7.60 20.70
C ASP A 86 14.50 -8.96 20.54
N ALA A 87 14.81 -9.35 19.31
CA ALA A 87 15.57 -10.56 19.00
C ALA A 87 17.09 -10.41 19.19
N GLY A 88 17.58 -9.23 19.57
CA GLY A 88 19.01 -8.94 19.71
C GLY A 88 19.80 -8.90 18.41
N LYS A 89 19.11 -8.80 17.27
CA LYS A 89 19.68 -8.73 15.90
C LYS A 89 20.01 -7.30 15.47
N LEU A 90 19.44 -6.32 16.14
CA LEU A 90 19.67 -4.90 15.93
C LEU A 90 19.80 -4.22 17.30
N ASN A 91 20.73 -3.27 17.45
CA ASN A 91 20.90 -2.48 18.69
C ASN A 91 20.70 -0.98 18.46
N LYS A 92 20.10 -0.62 17.33
CA LYS A 92 19.77 0.74 16.90
C LYS A 92 18.35 0.77 16.36
N GLY A 93 17.69 1.90 16.51
CA GLY A 93 16.37 2.14 15.95
C GLY A 93 16.43 2.87 14.61
N ILE A 94 15.28 3.40 14.21
CA ILE A 94 15.10 4.16 12.96
C ILE A 94 15.04 5.66 13.28
N ILE A 95 15.60 6.47 12.40
CA ILE A 95 15.32 7.91 12.34
C ILE A 95 14.23 8.08 11.26
N VAL A 96 13.05 8.57 11.65
CA VAL A 96 11.95 8.82 10.72
C VAL A 96 11.92 10.28 10.30
N VAL A 97 11.63 10.51 9.03
CA VAL A 97 11.54 11.83 8.42
C VAL A 97 10.16 11.99 7.79
N ASP A 98 9.50 13.10 8.07
CA ASP A 98 8.32 13.50 7.31
C ASP A 98 8.60 14.83 6.61
N THR A 99 8.16 14.93 5.35
CA THR A 99 8.36 16.11 4.51
C THR A 99 7.05 16.74 4.07
N HIS A 100 5.91 16.13 4.42
CA HIS A 100 4.61 16.56 3.95
C HIS A 100 3.80 17.29 5.03
N ASP A 101 3.67 16.69 6.22
CA ASP A 101 2.85 17.23 7.30
C ASP A 101 3.61 17.26 8.63
N SER A 102 4.00 18.47 9.06
CA SER A 102 4.69 18.67 10.35
C SER A 102 3.87 18.21 11.54
N SER A 103 2.53 18.16 11.41
CA SER A 103 1.63 17.69 12.46
C SER A 103 1.81 16.20 12.74
N VAL A 104 2.28 15.41 11.79
CA VAL A 104 2.63 14.00 11.99
C VAL A 104 3.79 13.91 13.00
N ILE A 105 4.83 14.72 12.83
CA ILE A 105 5.98 14.74 13.76
C ILE A 105 5.55 15.26 15.13
N SER A 106 4.88 16.39 15.21
CA SER A 106 4.49 17.00 16.49
C SER A 106 3.36 16.24 17.20
N GLY A 107 2.32 15.83 16.45
CA GLY A 107 1.08 15.25 16.98
C GLY A 107 1.13 13.74 17.22
N VAL A 108 2.10 13.02 16.60
CA VAL A 108 2.29 11.58 16.82
C VAL A 108 3.63 11.31 17.49
N TYR A 109 4.74 11.57 16.80
CA TYR A 109 6.06 11.15 17.29
C TYR A 109 6.45 11.87 18.57
N ASN A 110 6.50 13.20 18.57
CA ASN A 110 6.89 13.99 19.72
C ASN A 110 5.91 13.83 20.88
N LYS A 111 4.60 13.88 20.60
CA LYS A 111 3.55 13.74 21.59
C LYS A 111 3.60 12.40 22.32
N PHE A 112 3.95 11.33 21.62
CA PHE A 112 3.92 9.96 22.13
C PHE A 112 5.32 9.35 22.34
N ASN A 113 6.34 10.19 22.55
CA ASN A 113 7.73 9.76 22.83
C ASN A 113 8.28 8.81 21.75
N ASN A 114 7.97 9.06 20.46
CA ASN A 114 8.32 8.21 19.32
C ASN A 114 7.83 6.75 19.44
N ARG A 115 6.75 6.51 20.19
CA ARG A 115 6.11 5.21 20.34
C ARG A 115 4.83 5.14 19.53
N MET A 116 4.43 3.93 19.17
CA MET A 116 3.20 3.66 18.44
C MET A 116 2.64 2.30 18.81
N VAL A 117 1.32 2.15 18.72
CA VAL A 117 0.64 0.87 18.88
C VAL A 117 0.16 0.40 17.53
N ARG A 118 0.60 -0.78 17.08
CA ARG A 118 0.02 -1.47 15.94
C ARG A 118 -1.14 -2.34 16.40
N VAL A 119 -2.24 -2.28 15.67
CA VAL A 119 -3.42 -3.13 15.88
C VAL A 119 -3.67 -3.91 14.60
N ILE A 120 -3.48 -5.22 14.64
CA ILE A 120 -3.86 -6.14 13.57
C ILE A 120 -5.27 -6.61 13.89
N THR A 121 -6.24 -6.33 13.00
CA THR A 121 -7.62 -6.81 13.15
C THR A 121 -7.84 -7.98 12.20
N LYS A 122 -8.17 -9.15 12.76
CA LYS A 122 -8.44 -10.37 12.02
C LYS A 122 -9.89 -10.43 11.53
N ALA A 123 -10.19 -11.32 10.61
CA ALA A 123 -11.53 -11.46 10.03
C ALA A 123 -12.62 -11.83 11.06
N ASP A 124 -12.26 -12.48 12.16
CA ASP A 124 -13.15 -12.80 13.28
C ASP A 124 -13.35 -11.63 14.27
N GLY A 125 -12.69 -10.48 14.02
CA GLY A 125 -12.72 -9.29 14.87
C GLY A 125 -11.74 -9.33 16.05
N SER A 126 -11.01 -10.41 16.26
CA SER A 126 -9.93 -10.45 17.26
C SER A 126 -8.79 -9.50 16.85
N GLN A 127 -8.06 -9.00 17.85
CA GLN A 127 -7.01 -8.02 17.61
C GLN A 127 -5.70 -8.44 18.28
N ASP A 128 -4.61 -8.41 17.52
CA ASP A 128 -3.26 -8.44 18.04
C ASP A 128 -2.75 -7.00 18.16
N ARG A 129 -2.29 -6.62 19.37
CA ARG A 129 -1.85 -5.25 19.67
C ARG A 129 -0.42 -5.27 20.17
N GLU A 130 0.43 -4.43 19.57
CA GLU A 130 1.84 -4.34 19.94
C GLU A 130 2.29 -2.88 20.02
N LEU A 131 3.01 -2.55 21.10
CA LEU A 131 3.68 -1.26 21.25
C LEU A 131 5.08 -1.35 20.67
N PHE A 132 5.45 -0.39 19.83
CA PHE A 132 6.79 -0.22 19.29
C PHE A 132 7.46 1.03 19.85
N ALA A 133 8.72 0.92 20.20
CA ALA A 133 9.59 2.00 20.67
C ALA A 133 10.91 2.05 19.88
N SER A 134 10.89 1.56 18.63
CA SER A 134 12.05 1.44 17.74
C SER A 134 12.44 2.75 17.04
N VAL A 135 11.62 3.80 17.13
CA VAL A 135 11.95 5.11 16.55
C VAL A 135 12.79 5.91 17.53
N ALA A 136 14.04 6.18 17.15
CA ALA A 136 14.98 6.94 17.98
C ALA A 136 14.78 8.45 17.86
N LYS A 137 14.42 8.95 16.69
CA LYS A 137 14.19 10.36 16.42
C LYS A 137 13.22 10.53 15.26
N ALA A 138 12.36 11.54 15.37
CA ALA A 138 11.50 11.99 14.29
C ALA A 138 11.91 13.40 13.86
N ILE A 139 12.01 13.65 12.56
CA ILE A 139 12.47 14.91 11.98
C ILE A 139 11.45 15.38 10.95
N TYR A 140 11.03 16.64 11.03
CA TYR A 140 10.35 17.29 9.93
C TYR A 140 11.38 18.00 9.05
N ALA A 141 11.36 17.70 7.75
CA ALA A 141 12.24 18.29 6.76
C ALA A 141 11.46 18.65 5.48
N GLY A 142 10.27 19.17 5.66
CA GLY A 142 9.40 19.63 4.56
C GLY A 142 9.90 20.92 3.92
N PRO A 143 9.37 21.28 2.74
CA PRO A 143 9.79 22.45 2.00
C PRO A 143 9.51 23.73 2.78
N ALA A 144 10.45 24.65 2.68
CA ALA A 144 10.31 26.08 3.00
C ALA A 144 9.69 26.43 4.37
N THR A 145 10.10 25.75 5.44
CA THR A 145 9.97 26.32 6.77
C THR A 145 11.08 27.36 6.95
N GLU A 146 10.84 28.45 7.69
CA GLU A 146 11.91 29.39 8.09
C GLU A 146 12.99 28.68 8.92
N ASP A 147 12.64 27.52 9.48
CA ASP A 147 13.51 26.64 10.28
C ASP A 147 14.10 25.51 9.41
N ASP A 148 15.35 25.68 8.98
CA ASP A 148 16.12 24.66 8.26
C ASP A 148 16.72 23.58 9.19
N SER A 149 16.36 23.54 10.47
CA SER A 149 16.94 22.64 11.48
C SER A 149 16.81 21.16 11.12
N GLY A 150 15.70 20.77 10.47
CA GLY A 150 15.47 19.40 10.00
C GLY A 150 16.44 19.01 8.88
N PHE A 151 16.62 19.87 7.89
CA PHE A 151 17.54 19.62 6.79
C PHE A 151 19.01 19.55 7.28
N GLU A 152 19.41 20.48 8.16
CA GLU A 152 20.75 20.48 8.75
C GLU A 152 21.01 19.23 9.62
N ALA A 153 19.99 18.77 10.36
CA ALA A 153 20.09 17.53 11.11
C ALA A 153 20.27 16.31 10.18
N LEU A 154 19.53 16.27 9.07
CA LEU A 154 19.66 15.20 8.07
C LEU A 154 21.01 15.21 7.38
N LYS A 155 21.56 16.38 7.01
CA LYS A 155 22.91 16.47 6.45
C LYS A 155 23.94 15.84 7.40
N LYS A 156 23.89 16.13 8.71
CA LYS A 156 24.77 15.51 9.70
C LYS A 156 24.61 13.99 9.78
N ILE A 157 23.38 13.47 9.62
CA ILE A 157 23.12 12.02 9.62
C ILE A 157 23.68 11.38 8.35
N PHE A 158 23.46 12.00 7.20
CA PHE A 158 23.92 11.46 5.92
C PHE A 158 25.46 11.48 5.76
N THR A 159 26.16 12.33 6.50
CA THR A 159 27.64 12.32 6.51
C THR A 159 28.23 11.20 7.38
N GLN A 160 27.42 10.46 8.16
CA GLN A 160 27.93 9.38 9.00
C GLN A 160 28.23 8.11 8.17
N ASP A 161 29.38 7.51 8.40
CA ASP A 161 29.83 6.26 7.75
C ASP A 161 28.87 5.09 8.06
N SER A 162 28.31 5.11 9.27
CA SER A 162 27.42 4.07 9.77
C SER A 162 26.07 3.99 9.07
N LEU A 163 25.66 5.04 8.33
CA LEU A 163 24.38 5.06 7.62
C LEU A 163 24.41 4.09 6.45
N GLN A 164 23.55 3.07 6.50
CA GLN A 164 23.47 1.99 5.53
C GLN A 164 22.33 2.17 4.55
N VAL A 165 21.14 2.56 5.06
CA VAL A 165 19.90 2.56 4.30
C VAL A 165 19.10 3.84 4.53
N ALA A 166 18.64 4.45 3.44
CA ALA A 166 17.53 5.38 3.43
C ALA A 166 16.35 4.71 2.73
N SER A 167 15.27 4.42 3.48
CA SER A 167 14.06 3.80 2.93
C SER A 167 12.92 4.81 2.80
N PHE A 168 11.94 4.51 1.94
CA PHE A 168 10.88 5.44 1.56
C PHE A 168 9.50 4.78 1.58
N SER A 169 8.50 5.50 2.11
CA SER A 169 7.07 5.24 1.93
C SER A 169 6.36 6.59 1.76
N ILE A 170 6.51 7.21 0.59
CA ILE A 170 6.09 8.58 0.26
C ILE A 170 5.05 8.64 -0.86
N THR A 171 4.52 7.50 -1.26
CA THR A 171 3.63 7.27 -2.40
C THR A 171 4.29 7.58 -3.76
N GLU A 172 3.74 7.06 -4.85
CA GLU A 172 4.28 7.27 -6.20
C GLU A 172 4.42 8.76 -6.55
N LYS A 173 3.49 9.60 -6.08
CA LYS A 173 3.54 11.05 -6.29
C LYS A 173 4.77 11.71 -5.68
N GLY A 174 5.32 11.16 -4.60
CA GLY A 174 6.51 11.69 -3.94
C GLY A 174 7.78 11.61 -4.78
N TYR A 175 7.79 10.73 -5.79
CA TYR A 175 8.91 10.58 -6.75
C TYR A 175 8.73 11.42 -8.01
N ALA A 176 7.51 11.89 -8.30
CA ALA A 176 7.21 12.58 -9.54
C ALA A 176 7.88 13.96 -9.60
N LEU A 177 8.56 14.23 -10.70
CA LEU A 177 9.23 15.51 -10.96
C LEU A 177 8.48 16.38 -11.97
N LYS A 178 7.59 15.75 -12.78
CA LYS A 178 6.92 16.38 -13.92
C LYS A 178 5.43 16.07 -13.91
N ASP A 179 4.67 16.98 -14.49
CA ASP A 179 3.26 16.80 -14.81
C ASP A 179 3.04 15.86 -16.02
N ALA A 180 1.78 15.66 -16.41
CA ALA A 180 1.40 14.82 -17.53
C ALA A 180 1.88 15.39 -18.90
N GLU A 181 2.07 16.69 -18.99
CA GLU A 181 2.57 17.40 -20.17
C GLU A 181 4.12 17.35 -20.26
N GLY A 182 4.80 16.80 -19.27
CA GLY A 182 6.26 16.68 -19.21
C GLY A 182 6.99 17.89 -18.65
N ASN A 183 6.29 18.90 -18.13
CA ASN A 183 6.86 20.06 -17.49
C ASN A 183 7.27 19.76 -16.04
N PHE A 184 8.38 20.28 -15.57
CA PHE A 184 8.74 20.17 -14.17
C PHE A 184 7.74 20.88 -13.27
N TYR A 185 7.34 20.25 -12.17
CA TYR A 185 6.59 20.92 -11.11
C TYR A 185 7.33 22.15 -10.60
N ALA A 186 6.61 23.20 -10.24
CA ALA A 186 7.20 24.48 -9.86
C ALA A 186 8.28 24.39 -8.76
N PRO A 187 8.14 23.60 -7.68
CA PRO A 187 9.22 23.41 -6.71
C PRO A 187 10.48 22.80 -7.33
N VAL A 188 10.32 21.76 -8.17
CA VAL A 188 11.43 21.09 -8.85
C VAL A 188 12.18 22.04 -9.78
N ALA A 189 11.45 22.85 -10.56
CA ALA A 189 12.05 23.84 -11.45
C ALA A 189 12.86 24.89 -10.66
N ARG A 190 12.35 25.32 -9.49
CA ARG A 190 13.11 26.23 -8.60
C ARG A 190 14.37 25.56 -8.04
N ASP A 191 14.28 24.31 -7.59
CA ASP A 191 15.42 23.57 -7.06
C ASP A 191 16.51 23.33 -8.12
N ILE A 192 16.10 23.01 -9.35
CA ILE A 192 17.04 22.89 -10.49
C ILE A 192 17.78 24.21 -10.71
N LYS A 193 17.08 25.34 -10.64
CA LYS A 193 17.65 26.67 -10.85
C LYS A 193 18.53 27.13 -9.70
N ASN A 194 18.12 26.87 -8.45
CA ASN A 194 18.72 27.44 -7.24
C ASN A 194 19.80 26.53 -6.62
N GLY A 195 19.84 25.24 -7.01
CA GLY A 195 20.80 24.26 -6.52
C GLY A 195 20.49 23.68 -5.14
N PRO A 196 21.46 22.99 -4.51
CA PRO A 196 21.25 22.11 -3.37
C PRO A 196 21.07 22.79 -2.01
N ALA A 197 21.19 24.11 -1.93
CA ALA A 197 21.31 24.82 -0.65
C ALA A 197 20.01 24.78 0.17
N LYS A 198 18.85 24.87 -0.48
CA LYS A 198 17.54 24.91 0.16
C LYS A 198 16.48 24.22 -0.71
N PRO A 199 16.48 22.87 -0.79
CA PRO A 199 15.59 22.13 -1.65
C PRO A 199 14.13 22.21 -1.15
N GLU A 200 13.19 22.37 -2.08
CA GLU A 200 11.75 22.40 -1.82
C GLU A 200 11.05 21.07 -2.17
N ASN A 201 11.63 20.27 -3.05
CA ASN A 201 11.09 18.97 -3.47
C ASN A 201 11.78 17.82 -2.75
N ASN A 202 11.08 16.74 -2.46
CA ASN A 202 11.62 15.57 -1.77
C ASN A 202 12.82 14.93 -2.47
N MET A 203 12.79 14.82 -3.80
CA MET A 203 13.89 14.22 -4.56
C MET A 203 15.08 15.17 -4.61
N SER A 204 14.83 16.48 -4.70
CA SER A 204 15.89 17.50 -4.58
C SER A 204 16.54 17.47 -3.19
N LEU A 205 15.74 17.32 -2.13
CA LEU A 205 16.22 17.11 -0.76
C LEU A 205 17.14 15.89 -0.69
N MET A 206 16.71 14.77 -1.28
CA MET A 206 17.51 13.54 -1.29
C MET A 206 18.84 13.74 -2.02
N VAL A 207 18.84 14.38 -3.19
CA VAL A 207 20.07 14.65 -3.94
C VAL A 207 21.02 15.59 -3.16
N ALA A 208 20.47 16.58 -2.44
CA ALA A 208 21.27 17.46 -1.57
C ALA A 208 21.92 16.70 -0.39
N LEU A 209 21.19 15.73 0.19
CA LEU A 209 21.73 14.86 1.23
C LEU A 209 22.81 13.91 0.71
N LEU A 210 22.62 13.34 -0.49
CA LEU A 210 23.64 12.53 -1.17
C LEU A 210 24.89 13.35 -1.53
N LEU A 211 24.71 14.61 -1.93
CA LEU A 211 25.84 15.52 -2.17
C LEU A 211 26.61 15.81 -0.87
N ALA A 212 25.90 16.00 0.25
CA ALA A 212 26.57 16.15 1.55
C ALA A 212 27.37 14.89 1.91
N ARG A 213 26.83 13.69 1.66
CA ARG A 213 27.51 12.41 1.87
C ARG A 213 28.73 12.25 0.94
N PHE A 214 28.60 12.61 -0.32
CA PHE A 214 29.68 12.60 -1.28
C PHE A 214 30.85 13.49 -0.81
N ASN A 215 30.54 14.72 -0.41
CA ASN A 215 31.56 15.68 0.09
C ASN A 215 32.21 15.25 1.41
N ALA A 216 31.55 14.38 2.18
CA ALA A 216 32.08 13.84 3.43
C ALA A 216 32.89 12.54 3.27
N GLY A 217 33.20 12.12 2.04
CA GLY A 217 34.05 10.95 1.79
C GLY A 217 33.41 9.91 0.86
N ALA A 218 32.28 10.21 0.25
CA ALA A 218 31.60 9.33 -0.72
C ALA A 218 31.34 7.90 -0.19
N ASN A 219 30.93 7.79 1.08
CA ASN A 219 30.63 6.51 1.71
C ASN A 219 29.40 5.84 1.05
N PRO A 220 29.40 4.50 0.91
CA PRO A 220 28.31 3.79 0.25
C PRO A 220 27.01 3.76 1.08
N MET A 221 25.85 3.65 0.42
CA MET A 221 24.55 3.39 1.03
C MET A 221 23.52 2.91 0.00
N ALA A 222 22.40 2.37 0.47
CA ALA A 222 21.26 2.03 -0.36
C ALA A 222 20.09 2.99 -0.15
N LEU A 223 19.37 3.31 -1.24
CA LEU A 223 18.11 4.03 -1.22
C LEU A 223 16.99 3.05 -1.62
N LEU A 224 16.18 2.64 -0.65
CA LEU A 224 15.18 1.60 -0.79
C LEU A 224 13.76 2.18 -0.82
N SER A 225 13.14 2.24 -1.99
CA SER A 225 11.70 2.49 -2.05
C SER A 225 10.92 1.26 -1.59
N THR A 226 9.96 1.47 -0.70
CA THR A 226 8.99 0.44 -0.27
C THR A 226 7.56 0.89 -0.55
N ASP A 227 7.37 1.70 -1.59
CA ASP A 227 6.06 2.12 -2.07
C ASP A 227 5.47 1.08 -3.02
N ASN A 228 4.14 0.93 -2.99
CA ASN A 228 3.42 -0.11 -3.72
C ASN A 228 3.15 0.30 -5.18
N PHE A 229 4.20 0.31 -5.99
CA PHE A 229 4.14 0.43 -7.45
C PHE A 229 5.34 -0.28 -8.07
N SER A 230 5.15 -0.75 -9.30
CA SER A 230 6.18 -1.53 -10.02
C SER A 230 7.40 -0.67 -10.36
N GLN A 231 8.59 -1.29 -10.35
CA GLN A 231 9.87 -0.64 -10.67
C GLN A 231 10.19 0.56 -9.74
N ASN A 232 9.79 0.48 -8.48
CA ASN A 232 9.91 1.58 -7.51
C ASN A 232 11.36 2.05 -7.29
N GLY A 233 12.33 1.14 -7.27
CA GLY A 233 13.77 1.47 -7.17
C GLY A 233 14.27 2.21 -8.41
N ASP A 234 13.85 1.81 -9.61
CA ASP A 234 14.23 2.50 -10.86
C ASP A 234 13.61 3.89 -10.92
N LYS A 235 12.35 4.05 -10.53
CA LYS A 235 11.70 5.37 -10.44
C LYS A 235 12.44 6.32 -9.50
N LEU A 236 12.85 5.80 -8.32
CA LEU A 236 13.66 6.57 -7.37
C LEU A 236 15.01 6.98 -7.97
N LYS A 237 15.71 6.02 -8.62
CA LYS A 237 16.99 6.29 -9.33
C LYS A 237 16.82 7.36 -10.40
N ASP A 238 15.80 7.24 -11.25
CA ASP A 238 15.55 8.18 -12.34
C ASP A 238 15.27 9.59 -11.81
N SER A 239 14.53 9.70 -10.72
CA SER A 239 14.23 10.99 -10.11
C SER A 239 15.49 11.64 -9.52
N VAL A 240 16.29 10.87 -8.76
CA VAL A 240 17.58 11.33 -8.22
C VAL A 240 18.52 11.73 -9.34
N MET A 241 18.66 10.91 -10.37
CA MET A 241 19.57 11.18 -11.50
C MET A 241 19.15 12.38 -12.34
N THR A 242 17.84 12.61 -12.49
CA THR A 242 17.29 13.76 -13.22
C THR A 242 17.71 15.07 -12.53
N ILE A 243 17.51 15.17 -11.21
CA ILE A 243 17.93 16.36 -10.43
C ILE A 243 19.45 16.52 -10.47
N ALA A 244 20.21 15.45 -10.22
CA ALA A 244 21.68 15.52 -10.18
C ALA A 244 22.28 15.97 -11.52
N LYS A 245 21.76 15.44 -12.64
CA LYS A 245 22.19 15.87 -13.99
C LYS A 245 21.83 17.32 -14.28
N ALA A 246 20.64 17.78 -13.86
CA ALA A 246 20.25 19.19 -13.99
C ALA A 246 21.15 20.11 -13.17
N TRP A 247 21.49 19.73 -11.93
CA TRP A 247 22.43 20.48 -11.11
C TRP A 247 23.84 20.49 -11.70
N LYS A 248 24.28 19.38 -12.33
CA LYS A 248 25.56 19.37 -13.06
C LYS A 248 25.55 20.36 -14.23
N ALA A 249 24.47 20.35 -15.03
CA ALA A 249 24.32 21.26 -16.17
C ALA A 249 24.36 22.74 -15.72
N ASN A 250 23.87 23.05 -14.52
CA ASN A 250 23.86 24.38 -13.93
C ASN A 250 25.15 24.69 -13.11
N GLY A 251 26.11 23.78 -13.07
CA GLY A 251 27.40 23.99 -12.40
C GLY A 251 27.38 23.84 -10.88
N PHE A 252 26.32 23.30 -10.26
CA PHE A 252 26.24 23.07 -8.82
C PHE A 252 27.01 21.84 -8.35
N VAL A 253 27.15 20.83 -9.23
CA VAL A 253 27.88 19.59 -8.97
C VAL A 253 28.76 19.21 -10.15
N ASN A 254 29.79 18.38 -9.91
CA ASN A 254 30.74 17.94 -10.94
C ASN A 254 30.40 16.52 -11.46
N GLN A 255 31.22 15.99 -12.38
CA GLN A 255 31.09 14.66 -12.92
C GLN A 255 31.31 13.58 -11.85
N ASP A 256 32.26 13.78 -10.94
CA ASP A 256 32.60 12.81 -9.88
C ASP A 256 31.39 12.49 -8.99
N PHE A 257 30.51 13.49 -8.76
CA PHE A 257 29.24 13.25 -8.04
C PHE A 257 28.27 12.38 -8.86
N ILE A 258 28.20 12.58 -10.17
CA ILE A 258 27.36 11.71 -11.03
C ILE A 258 27.91 10.29 -11.04
N ASP A 259 29.24 10.14 -11.13
CA ASP A 259 29.91 8.84 -11.12
C ASP A 259 29.68 8.13 -9.78
N TYR A 260 29.72 8.85 -8.65
CA TYR A 260 29.38 8.33 -7.33
C TYR A 260 27.94 7.80 -7.27
N LEU A 261 26.96 8.52 -7.86
CA LEU A 261 25.55 8.11 -7.88
C LEU A 261 25.28 6.90 -8.80
N THR A 262 26.16 6.66 -9.78
CA THR A 262 26.01 5.56 -10.75
C THR A 262 26.88 4.34 -10.43
N ASP A 263 27.88 4.48 -9.54
CA ASP A 263 28.69 3.35 -9.07
C ASP A 263 27.87 2.51 -8.06
N GLU A 264 27.50 1.31 -8.46
CA GLU A 264 26.72 0.38 -7.63
C GLU A 264 27.48 -0.14 -6.39
N ASN A 265 28.78 0.06 -6.30
CA ASN A 265 29.56 -0.16 -5.06
C ASN A 265 29.41 1.02 -4.08
N LYS A 266 28.80 2.10 -4.50
CA LYS A 266 28.60 3.33 -3.72
C LYS A 266 27.12 3.57 -3.43
N ILE A 267 26.30 3.73 -4.46
CA ILE A 267 24.87 4.01 -4.32
C ILE A 267 24.07 2.95 -5.07
N THR A 268 23.15 2.33 -4.36
CA THR A 268 22.20 1.38 -4.96
C THR A 268 20.76 1.83 -4.75
N PHE A 269 19.90 1.37 -5.65
CA PHE A 269 18.46 1.59 -5.65
C PHE A 269 17.75 0.24 -5.74
N PRO A 270 17.74 -0.54 -4.66
CA PRO A 270 17.12 -1.86 -4.67
C PRO A 270 15.65 -1.78 -5.03
N LEU A 271 15.17 -2.74 -5.83
CA LEU A 271 13.75 -2.93 -6.05
C LEU A 271 13.10 -3.55 -4.81
N SER A 272 11.83 -3.25 -4.61
CA SER A 272 11.00 -3.97 -3.65
C SER A 272 9.60 -4.26 -4.20
N MET A 273 9.00 -5.34 -3.71
CA MET A 273 7.58 -5.60 -3.78
C MET A 273 7.03 -5.59 -2.37
N ILE A 274 6.06 -4.73 -2.13
CA ILE A 274 5.37 -4.64 -0.84
C ILE A 274 3.89 -4.97 -1.01
N ASP A 275 3.34 -5.69 -0.06
CA ASP A 275 1.90 -5.91 0.04
C ASP A 275 1.49 -5.87 1.51
N ARG A 276 0.93 -4.74 1.92
CA ARG A 276 0.35 -4.51 3.24
C ARG A 276 -0.65 -3.37 3.19
N ILE A 277 -1.83 -3.61 3.72
CA ILE A 277 -2.88 -2.59 3.83
C ILE A 277 -2.76 -1.90 5.19
N THR A 278 -2.60 -0.58 5.18
CA THR A 278 -2.51 0.28 6.37
C THR A 278 -3.44 1.49 6.20
N PRO A 279 -4.74 1.31 6.40
CA PRO A 279 -5.72 2.38 6.21
C PRO A 279 -5.57 3.47 7.26
N ASN A 280 -6.32 4.56 7.08
CA ASN A 280 -6.46 5.58 8.11
C ASN A 280 -6.90 4.97 9.44
N PRO A 281 -6.54 5.57 10.60
CA PRO A 281 -6.99 5.11 11.89
C PRO A 281 -8.51 4.90 11.93
N SER A 282 -8.96 3.73 12.40
CA SER A 282 -10.35 3.32 12.39
C SER A 282 -11.05 3.67 13.71
N GLU A 283 -12.25 4.23 13.64
CA GLU A 283 -13.13 4.46 14.80
C GLU A 283 -13.43 3.16 15.56
N THR A 284 -13.56 2.05 14.85
CA THR A 284 -13.78 0.73 15.47
C THR A 284 -12.60 0.32 16.34
N VAL A 285 -11.37 0.53 15.84
CA VAL A 285 -10.14 0.23 16.58
C VAL A 285 -9.98 1.21 17.75
N SER A 286 -10.25 2.51 17.53
CA SER A 286 -10.24 3.54 18.57
C SER A 286 -11.12 3.13 19.75
N LYS A 287 -12.39 2.81 19.51
CA LYS A 287 -13.34 2.36 20.56
C LYS A 287 -12.91 1.05 21.25
N ALA A 288 -12.30 0.13 20.51
CA ALA A 288 -11.80 -1.12 21.09
C ALA A 288 -10.61 -0.88 22.02
N LEU A 289 -9.74 0.08 21.70
CA LEU A 289 -8.62 0.50 22.57
C LEU A 289 -9.12 1.25 23.80
N GLU A 290 -10.08 2.17 23.65
CA GLU A 290 -10.75 2.85 24.76
C GLU A 290 -11.34 1.85 25.77
N LYS A 291 -12.14 0.90 25.27
CA LYS A 291 -12.76 -0.16 26.09
C LYS A 291 -11.71 -1.03 26.78
N ALA A 292 -10.53 -1.19 26.20
CA ALA A 292 -9.43 -1.95 26.79
C ALA A 292 -8.61 -1.15 27.82
N GLY A 293 -8.94 0.12 28.07
CA GLY A 293 -8.24 0.97 29.04
C GLY A 293 -6.99 1.68 28.47
N PHE A 294 -6.88 1.84 27.15
CA PHE A 294 -5.82 2.62 26.53
C PHE A 294 -6.27 4.07 26.38
N GLU A 295 -5.60 5.02 27.05
CA GLU A 295 -6.04 6.42 27.12
C GLU A 295 -5.79 7.22 25.81
N ASP A 296 -4.78 6.83 25.04
CA ASP A 296 -4.39 7.57 23.81
C ASP A 296 -5.09 7.01 22.55
N TYR A 297 -6.37 6.70 22.66
CA TYR A 297 -7.18 6.07 21.60
C TYR A 297 -7.72 7.06 20.56
N GLN A 298 -7.65 8.36 20.80
CA GLN A 298 -8.30 9.38 19.97
C GLN A 298 -7.66 9.48 18.57
N ILE A 299 -8.51 9.68 17.57
CA ILE A 299 -8.10 10.04 16.21
C ILE A 299 -8.00 11.56 16.13
N ILE A 300 -6.90 12.05 15.61
CA ILE A 300 -6.61 13.48 15.43
C ILE A 300 -6.68 13.79 13.94
N HIS A 301 -7.50 14.80 13.60
CA HIS A 301 -7.57 15.33 12.24
C HIS A 301 -6.65 16.55 12.14
N THR A 302 -5.69 16.51 11.21
CA THR A 302 -4.74 17.61 11.04
C THR A 302 -5.26 18.66 10.07
N PRO A 303 -4.71 19.90 10.11
CA PRO A 303 -5.04 20.92 9.11
C PRO A 303 -4.69 20.51 7.67
N ALA A 304 -3.74 19.62 7.48
CA ALA A 304 -3.36 19.04 6.18
C ALA A 304 -4.30 17.89 5.74
N HIS A 305 -5.44 17.71 6.41
CA HIS A 305 -6.42 16.64 6.17
C HIS A 305 -5.86 15.22 6.35
N THR A 306 -4.82 15.05 7.15
CA THR A 306 -4.29 13.74 7.55
C THR A 306 -4.99 13.25 8.80
N ASN A 307 -5.30 11.97 8.88
CA ASN A 307 -5.84 11.33 10.09
C ASN A 307 -4.71 10.59 10.81
N ILE A 308 -4.40 11.03 12.04
CA ILE A 308 -3.32 10.49 12.86
C ILE A 308 -3.84 10.02 14.22
N ALA A 309 -3.16 9.05 14.84
CA ALA A 309 -3.46 8.55 16.18
C ALA A 309 -2.19 7.98 16.82
N ALA A 310 -2.22 7.68 18.12
CA ALA A 310 -1.17 6.92 18.80
C ALA A 310 -1.06 5.48 18.29
N PHE A 311 -2.07 5.01 17.56
CA PHE A 311 -2.15 3.67 16.98
C PHE A 311 -2.21 3.70 15.46
N THR A 312 -1.92 2.56 14.86
CA THR A 312 -2.20 2.23 13.45
C THR A 312 -2.98 0.94 13.39
N ASN A 313 -3.89 0.82 12.43
CA ASN A 313 -4.58 -0.44 12.17
C ASN A 313 -4.13 -1.03 10.83
N THR A 314 -4.08 -2.36 10.77
CA THR A 314 -3.63 -3.11 9.59
C THR A 314 -4.24 -4.51 9.59
N GLU A 315 -4.08 -5.20 8.46
CA GLU A 315 -4.44 -6.60 8.29
C GLU A 315 -3.33 -7.54 8.79
N GLU A 316 -3.63 -8.85 8.86
CA GLU A 316 -2.70 -9.89 9.27
C GLU A 316 -1.63 -10.14 8.18
N ALA A 317 -2.06 -10.25 6.92
CA ALA A 317 -1.18 -10.52 5.79
C ALA A 317 -0.21 -9.35 5.52
N HIS A 318 1.03 -9.71 5.22
CA HIS A 318 2.06 -8.75 4.83
C HIS A 318 3.21 -9.44 4.12
N TYR A 319 3.68 -8.80 3.06
CA TYR A 319 4.83 -9.26 2.28
C TYR A 319 5.75 -8.08 1.98
N LEU A 320 7.05 -8.32 2.09
CA LEU A 320 8.08 -7.44 1.59
C LEU A 320 9.19 -8.29 0.98
N VAL A 321 9.36 -8.16 -0.32
CA VAL A 321 10.44 -8.80 -1.09
C VAL A 321 11.37 -7.70 -1.56
N VAL A 322 12.65 -7.82 -1.32
CA VAL A 322 13.64 -6.76 -1.55
C VAL A 322 14.86 -7.32 -2.29
N GLU A 323 15.33 -6.59 -3.28
CA GLU A 323 16.61 -6.85 -3.93
C GLU A 323 17.76 -6.69 -2.93
N ASP A 324 18.55 -7.75 -2.71
CA ASP A 324 19.65 -7.75 -1.73
C ASP A 324 20.91 -7.08 -2.28
N LYS A 325 20.85 -5.75 -2.45
CA LYS A 325 21.93 -4.94 -3.00
C LYS A 325 22.25 -3.74 -2.12
N PHE A 326 23.04 -3.96 -1.06
CA PHE A 326 23.35 -3.00 0.00
C PHE A 326 24.86 -2.83 0.18
N PRO A 327 25.50 -1.87 -0.48
CA PRO A 327 26.95 -1.76 -0.54
C PRO A 327 27.60 -1.38 0.81
N ASN A 328 26.85 -0.88 1.77
CA ASN A 328 27.30 -0.61 3.15
C ASN A 328 26.69 -1.57 4.18
N GLY A 329 26.18 -2.72 3.73
CA GLY A 329 25.40 -3.61 4.59
C GLY A 329 24.00 -3.08 4.90
N ARG A 330 23.24 -3.84 5.68
CA ARG A 330 21.87 -3.56 6.09
C ARG A 330 21.52 -4.23 7.41
N PRO A 331 20.44 -3.84 8.12
CA PRO A 331 19.84 -4.68 9.16
C PRO A 331 19.47 -6.07 8.62
N ALA A 332 19.44 -7.06 9.48
CA ALA A 332 19.06 -8.45 9.13
C ALA A 332 17.53 -8.55 8.90
N PHE A 333 17.00 -7.91 7.87
CA PHE A 333 15.57 -7.80 7.57
C PHE A 333 14.90 -9.18 7.45
N GLU A 334 15.63 -10.18 6.95
CA GLU A 334 15.18 -11.56 6.80
C GLU A 334 14.83 -12.24 8.13
N ASP A 335 15.40 -11.83 9.24
CA ASP A 335 15.08 -12.36 10.57
C ASP A 335 13.68 -11.91 11.07
N ASP A 336 13.04 -10.95 10.40
CA ASP A 336 11.63 -10.56 10.62
C ASP A 336 10.76 -10.78 9.35
N GLY A 337 11.11 -11.78 8.54
CA GLY A 337 10.27 -12.27 7.45
C GLY A 337 10.31 -11.45 6.15
N VAL A 338 11.21 -10.48 6.03
CA VAL A 338 11.48 -9.82 4.74
C VAL A 338 12.24 -10.78 3.83
N ILE A 339 11.76 -10.97 2.61
CA ILE A 339 12.40 -11.86 1.64
C ILE A 339 13.48 -11.08 0.89
N MET A 340 14.74 -11.46 1.11
CA MET A 340 15.90 -10.88 0.45
C MET A 340 16.28 -11.76 -0.74
N THR A 341 16.36 -11.19 -1.97
CA THR A 341 16.60 -11.96 -3.19
C THR A 341 17.24 -11.10 -4.29
N ASP A 342 17.36 -11.62 -5.50
CA ASP A 342 17.82 -10.86 -6.66
C ASP A 342 16.71 -10.02 -7.29
N ARG A 343 17.11 -9.07 -8.16
CA ARG A 343 16.20 -8.12 -8.84
C ARG A 343 15.14 -8.81 -9.70
N ASP A 344 15.51 -9.86 -10.42
CA ASP A 344 14.59 -10.56 -11.32
C ASP A 344 13.49 -11.26 -10.53
N THR A 345 13.85 -11.87 -9.40
CA THR A 345 12.88 -12.49 -8.48
C THR A 345 11.94 -11.47 -7.84
N VAL A 346 12.43 -10.26 -7.48
CA VAL A 346 11.54 -9.17 -7.01
C VAL A 346 10.55 -8.78 -8.09
N ASN A 347 10.99 -8.64 -9.34
CA ASN A 347 10.13 -8.34 -10.48
C ASN A 347 9.06 -9.42 -10.70
N LEU A 348 9.44 -10.70 -10.63
CA LEU A 348 8.49 -11.80 -10.75
C LEU A 348 7.46 -11.79 -9.61
N ALA A 349 7.87 -11.49 -8.38
CA ALA A 349 6.97 -11.38 -7.24
C ALA A 349 5.98 -10.22 -7.39
N ASP A 350 6.44 -9.07 -7.89
CA ASP A 350 5.57 -7.92 -8.19
C ASP A 350 4.61 -8.22 -9.34
N GLN A 351 5.09 -8.80 -10.44
CA GLN A 351 4.25 -9.20 -11.56
C GLN A 351 3.18 -10.21 -11.12
N MET A 352 3.55 -11.26 -10.37
CA MET A 352 2.62 -12.24 -9.83
C MET A 352 1.46 -11.56 -9.07
N LYS A 353 1.77 -10.60 -8.19
CA LYS A 353 0.78 -9.85 -7.42
C LYS A 353 -0.10 -8.98 -8.32
N VAL A 354 0.51 -8.22 -9.23
CA VAL A 354 -0.16 -7.17 -10.03
C VAL A 354 -0.97 -7.76 -11.17
N THR A 355 -0.47 -8.80 -11.82
CA THR A 355 -1.04 -9.32 -13.08
C THR A 355 -1.85 -10.60 -12.93
N ALA A 356 -1.78 -11.28 -11.78
CA ALA A 356 -2.44 -12.58 -11.59
C ALA A 356 -3.10 -12.73 -10.21
N CYS A 357 -2.32 -12.71 -9.12
CA CYS A 357 -2.80 -13.28 -7.85
C CYS A 357 -3.62 -12.35 -6.97
N LEU A 358 -3.57 -11.01 -7.18
CA LEU A 358 -4.32 -10.06 -6.36
C LEU A 358 -5.17 -9.11 -7.20
N ASN A 359 -4.54 -8.30 -8.04
CA ASN A 359 -5.22 -7.18 -8.68
C ASN A 359 -6.30 -7.58 -9.70
N PRO A 360 -6.14 -8.65 -10.52
CA PRO A 360 -7.20 -9.11 -11.41
C PRO A 360 -8.47 -9.53 -10.64
N LEU A 361 -8.30 -10.30 -9.57
CA LEU A 361 -9.41 -10.78 -8.73
C LEU A 361 -10.14 -9.61 -8.06
N HIS A 362 -9.38 -8.65 -7.56
CA HIS A 362 -9.92 -7.43 -6.93
C HIS A 362 -10.67 -6.55 -7.94
N THR A 363 -10.19 -6.48 -9.19
CA THR A 363 -10.85 -5.73 -10.26
C THR A 363 -12.15 -6.39 -10.71
N ALA A 364 -12.17 -7.71 -10.84
CA ALA A 364 -13.39 -8.46 -11.15
C ALA A 364 -14.47 -8.18 -10.11
N LEU A 365 -14.14 -8.28 -8.82
CA LEU A 365 -15.06 -7.91 -7.73
C LEU A 365 -15.52 -6.45 -7.86
N ALA A 366 -14.62 -5.51 -8.06
CA ALA A 366 -14.96 -4.09 -8.11
C ALA A 366 -15.96 -3.75 -9.25
N ILE A 367 -15.79 -4.36 -10.43
CA ILE A 367 -16.68 -4.17 -11.58
C ILE A 367 -18.06 -4.76 -11.26
N TYR A 368 -18.11 -6.04 -10.90
CA TYR A 368 -19.35 -6.73 -10.56
C TYR A 368 -20.03 -6.10 -9.36
N GLY A 369 -19.28 -5.83 -8.28
CA GLY A 369 -19.80 -5.28 -7.05
C GLY A 369 -20.43 -3.90 -7.22
N THR A 370 -19.82 -3.03 -8.04
CA THR A 370 -20.41 -1.74 -8.36
C THR A 370 -21.76 -1.90 -9.06
N ILE A 371 -21.82 -2.74 -10.10
CA ILE A 371 -23.04 -2.94 -10.89
C ILE A 371 -24.13 -3.67 -10.11
N LEU A 372 -23.76 -4.64 -9.29
CA LEU A 372 -24.69 -5.40 -8.44
C LEU A 372 -25.06 -4.66 -7.13
N GLY A 373 -24.44 -3.49 -6.88
CA GLY A 373 -24.81 -2.61 -5.77
C GLY A 373 -24.21 -2.96 -4.42
N PHE A 374 -23.16 -3.77 -4.36
CA PHE A 374 -22.40 -4.07 -3.14
C PHE A 374 -21.71 -2.83 -2.56
N LYS A 375 -21.45 -2.83 -1.26
CA LYS A 375 -20.87 -1.69 -0.55
C LYS A 375 -19.46 -1.93 -0.04
N SER A 376 -19.02 -3.19 -0.01
CA SER A 376 -17.67 -3.57 0.43
C SER A 376 -17.22 -4.83 -0.30
N ILE A 377 -15.92 -4.95 -0.53
CA ILE A 377 -15.29 -6.14 -1.11
C ILE A 377 -15.57 -7.37 -0.23
N SER A 378 -15.56 -7.20 1.08
CA SER A 378 -15.85 -8.33 1.99
C SER A 378 -17.28 -8.87 1.83
N SER A 379 -18.27 -8.02 1.52
CA SER A 379 -19.63 -8.49 1.24
C SER A 379 -19.76 -9.18 -0.11
N GLU A 380 -18.95 -8.79 -1.09
CA GLU A 380 -18.89 -9.45 -2.40
C GLU A 380 -18.36 -10.88 -2.28
N VAL A 381 -17.29 -11.08 -1.51
CA VAL A 381 -16.68 -12.42 -1.34
C VAL A 381 -17.55 -13.35 -0.47
N GLN A 382 -18.53 -12.80 0.25
CA GLN A 382 -19.57 -13.61 0.93
C GLN A 382 -20.66 -14.08 -0.04
N ASP A 383 -20.80 -13.44 -1.20
CA ASP A 383 -21.66 -13.90 -2.28
C ASP A 383 -21.01 -15.11 -2.98
N PRO A 384 -21.70 -16.28 -3.05
CA PRO A 384 -21.07 -17.50 -3.55
C PRO A 384 -20.67 -17.41 -5.02
N ASP A 385 -21.42 -16.68 -5.87
CA ASP A 385 -21.14 -16.59 -7.30
C ASP A 385 -19.92 -15.68 -7.53
N LEU A 386 -19.83 -14.55 -6.83
CA LEU A 386 -18.68 -13.65 -6.93
C LEU A 386 -17.40 -14.29 -6.35
N LYS A 387 -17.53 -15.04 -5.26
CA LYS A 387 -16.42 -15.83 -4.74
C LYS A 387 -15.95 -16.88 -5.75
N HIS A 388 -16.90 -17.59 -6.37
CA HIS A 388 -16.59 -18.60 -7.38
C HIS A 388 -15.96 -17.97 -8.62
N LEU A 389 -16.46 -16.82 -9.09
CA LEU A 389 -15.87 -16.05 -10.19
C LEU A 389 -14.37 -15.80 -9.97
N ILE A 390 -14.01 -15.22 -8.82
CA ILE A 390 -12.58 -14.92 -8.55
C ILE A 390 -11.74 -16.18 -8.35
N MET A 391 -12.34 -17.27 -7.89
CA MET A 391 -11.64 -18.56 -7.82
C MET A 391 -11.38 -19.12 -9.23
N GLN A 392 -12.31 -19.02 -10.15
CA GLN A 392 -12.13 -19.45 -11.54
C GLN A 392 -11.07 -18.61 -12.25
N ILE A 393 -11.08 -17.30 -12.08
CA ILE A 393 -10.02 -16.43 -12.63
C ILE A 393 -8.67 -16.82 -12.02
N GLY A 394 -8.55 -16.81 -10.70
CA GLY A 394 -7.27 -16.99 -10.02
C GLY A 394 -6.67 -18.38 -10.19
N TYR A 395 -7.43 -19.44 -9.95
CA TYR A 395 -6.92 -20.81 -10.03
C TYR A 395 -7.03 -21.41 -11.44
N GLY A 396 -8.07 -21.04 -12.19
CA GLY A 396 -8.36 -21.61 -13.51
C GLY A 396 -7.63 -20.90 -14.65
N GLU A 397 -7.60 -19.58 -14.63
CA GLU A 397 -7.09 -18.80 -15.77
C GLU A 397 -5.72 -18.14 -15.51
N ASP A 398 -5.48 -17.54 -14.32
CA ASP A 398 -4.23 -16.86 -14.02
C ASP A 398 -3.12 -17.82 -13.56
N LEU A 399 -3.41 -18.69 -12.57
CA LEU A 399 -2.40 -19.59 -11.98
C LEU A 399 -1.70 -20.50 -12.99
N PRO A 400 -2.37 -21.02 -14.05
CA PRO A 400 -1.71 -21.88 -15.04
C PRO A 400 -0.61 -21.21 -15.86
N VAL A 401 -0.62 -19.87 -15.97
CA VAL A 401 0.32 -19.11 -16.82
C VAL A 401 1.16 -18.08 -16.03
N VAL A 402 0.89 -17.89 -14.74
CA VAL A 402 1.68 -16.97 -13.90
C VAL A 402 3.08 -17.51 -13.69
N GLN A 403 4.06 -16.64 -13.86
CA GLN A 403 5.45 -16.99 -13.54
C GLN A 403 5.64 -17.08 -12.02
N ASP A 404 6.09 -18.25 -11.55
CA ASP A 404 6.33 -18.51 -10.13
C ASP A 404 7.67 -17.90 -9.68
N PRO A 405 7.68 -16.87 -8.79
CA PRO A 405 8.90 -16.26 -8.30
C PRO A 405 9.71 -17.17 -7.37
N LYS A 406 9.23 -18.36 -7.00
CA LYS A 406 9.81 -19.36 -6.10
C LYS A 406 9.94 -18.92 -4.62
N VAL A 407 10.02 -17.63 -4.35
CA VAL A 407 10.11 -17.07 -2.99
C VAL A 407 8.72 -16.85 -2.35
N LEU A 408 7.68 -16.72 -3.18
CA LEU A 408 6.28 -16.65 -2.80
C LEU A 408 5.49 -17.63 -3.69
N SER A 409 4.71 -18.51 -3.09
CA SER A 409 3.87 -19.42 -3.87
C SER A 409 2.63 -18.69 -4.39
N PRO A 410 2.42 -18.59 -5.73
CA PRO A 410 1.22 -17.96 -6.30
C PRO A 410 -0.07 -18.58 -5.75
N ARG A 411 -0.16 -19.91 -5.68
CA ARG A 411 -1.32 -20.62 -5.12
C ARG A 411 -1.62 -20.23 -3.67
N LYS A 412 -0.60 -20.25 -2.79
CA LYS A 412 -0.79 -19.88 -1.38
C LYS A 412 -1.17 -18.42 -1.23
N PHE A 413 -0.67 -17.56 -2.11
CA PHE A 413 -1.03 -16.15 -2.13
C PHE A 413 -2.53 -15.96 -2.47
N ILE A 414 -3.05 -16.66 -3.51
CA ILE A 414 -4.47 -16.68 -3.84
C ILE A 414 -5.29 -17.29 -2.69
N ASP A 415 -4.85 -18.41 -2.09
CA ASP A 415 -5.52 -19.05 -0.95
C ASP A 415 -5.70 -18.08 0.22
N GLU A 416 -4.65 -17.33 0.57
CA GLU A 416 -4.71 -16.33 1.63
C GLU A 416 -5.62 -15.15 1.26
N LEU A 417 -5.52 -14.68 0.02
CA LEU A 417 -6.34 -13.58 -0.48
C LEU A 417 -7.83 -13.92 -0.40
N VAL A 418 -8.24 -15.04 -1.00
CA VAL A 418 -9.66 -15.44 -1.13
C VAL A 418 -10.27 -15.86 0.21
N ASN A 419 -9.50 -16.48 1.10
CA ASN A 419 -10.03 -17.07 2.32
C ASN A 419 -9.82 -16.21 3.58
N LYS A 420 -8.90 -15.25 3.58
CA LYS A 420 -8.58 -14.44 4.76
C LYS A 420 -8.69 -12.94 4.52
N ARG A 421 -8.12 -12.42 3.43
CA ARG A 421 -7.97 -10.98 3.22
C ARG A 421 -9.25 -10.36 2.68
N LEU A 422 -9.75 -10.83 1.53
CA LEU A 422 -10.96 -10.28 0.90
C LEU A 422 -12.21 -10.45 1.77
N PRO A 423 -12.43 -11.58 2.50
CA PRO A 423 -13.57 -11.71 3.39
C PRO A 423 -13.51 -10.87 4.66
N ASN A 424 -12.38 -10.22 4.96
CA ASN A 424 -12.21 -9.45 6.19
C ASN A 424 -13.10 -8.19 6.22
N PRO A 425 -14.17 -8.13 7.05
CA PRO A 425 -15.09 -7.00 7.08
C PRO A 425 -14.46 -5.74 7.70
N TYR A 426 -13.29 -5.84 8.30
CA TYR A 426 -12.54 -4.72 8.87
C TYR A 426 -11.59 -4.07 7.85
N SER A 427 -11.47 -4.64 6.65
CA SER A 427 -10.82 -3.96 5.52
C SER A 427 -11.77 -2.91 4.93
N PRO A 428 -11.35 -1.66 4.78
CA PRO A 428 -12.23 -0.56 4.33
C PRO A 428 -12.43 -0.53 2.80
N ASP A 429 -12.13 -1.60 2.08
CA ASP A 429 -12.17 -1.63 0.63
C ASP A 429 -13.60 -1.66 0.09
N THR A 430 -13.88 -0.76 -0.87
CA THR A 430 -15.16 -0.66 -1.57
C THR A 430 -14.98 -0.90 -3.07
N PRO A 431 -16.00 -1.43 -3.76
CA PRO A 431 -15.98 -1.60 -5.21
C PRO A 431 -15.54 -0.33 -5.93
N GLN A 432 -16.11 0.82 -5.55
CA GLN A 432 -15.87 2.11 -6.19
C GLN A 432 -14.41 2.57 -6.04
N ARG A 433 -13.78 2.34 -4.87
CA ARG A 433 -12.37 2.69 -4.66
C ARG A 433 -11.45 1.86 -5.56
N ILE A 434 -11.74 0.58 -5.71
CA ILE A 434 -10.94 -0.34 -6.53
C ILE A 434 -11.16 -0.09 -8.02
N ALA A 435 -12.39 0.28 -8.44
CA ALA A 435 -12.74 0.56 -9.83
C ALA A 435 -12.19 1.92 -10.35
N THR A 436 -11.55 2.75 -9.51
CA THR A 436 -10.86 3.97 -9.98
C THR A 436 -9.81 3.62 -11.03
N ASP A 437 -9.75 4.39 -12.12
CA ASP A 437 -8.78 4.23 -13.23
C ASP A 437 -8.79 2.82 -13.86
N THR A 438 -9.94 2.18 -13.98
CA THR A 438 -10.04 0.79 -14.48
C THR A 438 -9.52 0.68 -15.91
N SER A 439 -9.78 1.66 -16.79
CA SER A 439 -9.28 1.68 -18.16
C SER A 439 -7.75 1.61 -18.25
N GLN A 440 -7.05 2.22 -17.29
CA GLN A 440 -5.58 2.22 -17.22
C GLN A 440 -5.00 0.91 -16.65
N LYS A 441 -5.86 0.05 -16.16
CA LYS A 441 -5.46 -1.16 -15.41
C LYS A 441 -5.76 -2.46 -16.16
N MET A 442 -6.68 -2.44 -17.15
CA MET A 442 -7.12 -3.64 -17.87
C MET A 442 -5.95 -4.41 -18.51
N GLY A 443 -5.01 -3.70 -19.14
CA GLY A 443 -3.83 -4.31 -19.76
C GLY A 443 -2.99 -5.09 -18.76
N ALA A 444 -2.62 -4.46 -17.65
CA ALA A 444 -1.81 -5.09 -16.62
C ALA A 444 -2.53 -6.22 -15.88
N ARG A 445 -3.86 -6.19 -15.79
CA ARG A 445 -4.64 -7.13 -14.96
C ARG A 445 -5.22 -8.31 -15.73
N TYR A 446 -5.51 -8.12 -17.02
CA TYR A 446 -6.08 -9.18 -17.87
C TYR A 446 -5.29 -9.35 -19.17
N GLY A 447 -4.81 -8.25 -19.76
CA GLY A 447 -4.04 -8.30 -21.00
C GLY A 447 -2.74 -9.10 -20.87
N VAL A 448 -2.07 -9.03 -19.71
CA VAL A 448 -0.85 -9.83 -19.45
C VAL A 448 -1.17 -11.32 -19.41
N THR A 449 -2.22 -11.74 -18.72
CA THR A 449 -2.67 -13.15 -18.71
C THR A 449 -3.04 -13.61 -20.13
N ILE A 450 -3.80 -12.80 -20.88
CA ILE A 450 -4.15 -13.11 -22.28
C ILE A 450 -2.87 -13.25 -23.13
N GLN A 451 -1.87 -12.37 -22.94
CA GLN A 451 -0.59 -12.46 -23.65
C GLN A 451 0.17 -13.75 -23.30
N HIS A 452 0.15 -14.17 -22.02
CA HIS A 452 0.78 -15.43 -21.62
C HIS A 452 0.11 -16.65 -22.29
N TYR A 453 -1.22 -16.62 -22.49
CA TYR A 453 -1.91 -17.65 -23.26
C TYR A 453 -1.52 -17.65 -24.75
N ILE A 454 -1.24 -16.47 -25.33
CA ILE A 454 -0.74 -16.37 -26.72
C ILE A 454 0.67 -16.92 -26.83
N ASP A 455 1.51 -16.65 -25.85
CA ASP A 455 2.94 -17.03 -25.86
C ASP A 455 3.17 -18.50 -25.49
N ASP A 456 2.21 -19.15 -24.84
CA ASP A 456 2.26 -20.56 -24.46
C ASP A 456 1.71 -21.44 -25.61
N PRO A 457 2.56 -22.28 -26.26
CA PRO A 457 2.14 -23.11 -27.38
C PRO A 457 1.11 -24.20 -27.03
N ASP A 458 0.94 -24.51 -25.76
CA ASP A 458 -0.01 -25.51 -25.26
C ASP A 458 -1.36 -24.91 -24.86
N ARG A 459 -1.58 -23.59 -25.11
CA ARG A 459 -2.79 -22.86 -24.71
C ARG A 459 -3.37 -22.03 -25.88
N ASP A 460 -4.67 -21.82 -25.84
CA ASP A 460 -5.37 -20.89 -26.74
C ASP A 460 -6.06 -19.82 -25.88
N PRO A 461 -5.89 -18.51 -26.16
CA PRO A 461 -6.65 -17.46 -25.49
C PRO A 461 -8.17 -17.67 -25.51
N LYS A 462 -8.71 -18.40 -26.49
CA LYS A 462 -10.14 -18.75 -26.58
C LYS A 462 -10.61 -19.67 -25.47
N ASP A 463 -9.71 -20.39 -24.79
CA ASP A 463 -10.02 -21.22 -23.63
C ASP A 463 -10.38 -20.37 -22.39
N LEU A 464 -9.98 -19.10 -22.36
CA LEU A 464 -10.36 -18.17 -21.31
C LEU A 464 -11.88 -17.95 -21.33
N ASN A 465 -12.50 -18.03 -20.16
CA ASN A 465 -13.96 -17.92 -20.01
C ASN A 465 -14.35 -16.74 -19.11
N PHE A 466 -13.71 -16.61 -17.95
CA PHE A 466 -14.08 -15.64 -16.93
C PHE A 466 -13.39 -14.27 -17.10
N ILE A 467 -12.15 -14.22 -17.57
CA ILE A 467 -11.53 -12.94 -17.95
C ILE A 467 -12.32 -12.25 -19.06
N PRO A 468 -12.70 -12.89 -20.17
CA PRO A 468 -13.59 -12.29 -21.19
C PRO A 468 -14.93 -11.86 -20.61
N LEU A 469 -15.53 -12.66 -19.71
CA LEU A 469 -16.80 -12.33 -19.03
C LEU A 469 -16.68 -11.05 -18.17
N VAL A 470 -15.57 -10.86 -17.45
CA VAL A 470 -15.30 -9.61 -16.71
C VAL A 470 -15.16 -8.43 -17.66
N ILE A 471 -14.50 -8.60 -18.80
CA ILE A 471 -14.39 -7.54 -19.81
C ILE A 471 -15.78 -7.19 -20.37
N ALA A 472 -16.64 -8.16 -20.66
CA ALA A 472 -18.04 -7.93 -21.07
C ALA A 472 -18.81 -7.17 -19.97
N THR A 473 -18.61 -7.53 -18.70
CA THR A 473 -19.23 -6.82 -17.55
C THR A 473 -18.69 -5.41 -17.43
N TRP A 474 -17.41 -5.18 -17.75
CA TRP A 474 -16.85 -3.82 -17.79
C TRP A 474 -17.50 -2.96 -18.89
N LEU A 475 -17.82 -3.51 -20.06
CA LEU A 475 -18.62 -2.78 -21.07
C LEU A 475 -19.97 -2.35 -20.50
N ARG A 476 -20.62 -3.22 -19.70
CA ARG A 476 -21.87 -2.88 -18.96
C ARG A 476 -21.63 -1.78 -17.92
N TYR A 477 -20.50 -1.81 -17.22
CA TYR A 477 -20.10 -0.75 -16.27
C TYR A 477 -19.95 0.60 -17.02
N LEU A 478 -19.32 0.60 -18.20
CA LEU A 478 -19.14 1.80 -19.02
C LEU A 478 -20.46 2.43 -19.48
N MET A 479 -21.56 1.68 -19.55
CA MET A 479 -22.89 2.26 -19.84
C MET A 479 -23.41 3.15 -18.69
N GLY A 480 -22.84 3.11 -17.49
CA GLY A 480 -23.30 3.90 -16.36
C GLY A 480 -24.61 3.42 -15.74
N VAL A 481 -25.06 2.19 -16.04
CA VAL A 481 -26.33 1.63 -15.61
C VAL A 481 -26.09 0.30 -14.88
N ASN A 482 -26.68 0.14 -13.70
CA ASN A 482 -26.56 -1.06 -12.88
C ASN A 482 -27.42 -2.23 -13.37
N ASP A 483 -27.37 -3.38 -12.68
CA ASP A 483 -28.11 -4.59 -13.07
C ASP A 483 -29.65 -4.44 -12.94
N GLU A 484 -30.12 -3.45 -12.17
CA GLU A 484 -31.54 -3.08 -12.04
C GLU A 484 -32.01 -2.05 -13.08
N GLY A 485 -31.11 -1.55 -13.93
CA GLY A 485 -31.39 -0.53 -14.93
C GLY A 485 -31.39 0.90 -14.38
N ALA A 486 -30.89 1.12 -13.19
CA ALA A 486 -30.73 2.45 -12.61
C ALA A 486 -29.32 3.01 -12.88
N GLU A 487 -29.24 4.32 -13.11
CA GLU A 487 -27.96 5.01 -13.22
C GLU A 487 -27.16 4.94 -11.90
N PHE A 488 -25.85 4.85 -12.01
CA PHE A 488 -24.93 4.93 -10.87
C PHE A 488 -23.79 5.92 -11.15
N GLN A 489 -23.17 6.43 -10.09
CA GLN A 489 -21.99 7.29 -10.21
C GLN A 489 -20.77 6.42 -10.49
N PRO A 490 -20.12 6.52 -11.65
CA PRO A 490 -18.90 5.77 -11.95
C PRO A 490 -17.74 6.27 -11.10
N SER A 491 -16.76 5.41 -10.92
CA SER A 491 -15.48 5.80 -10.32
C SER A 491 -14.68 6.68 -11.28
N PRO A 492 -13.83 7.61 -10.78
CA PRO A 492 -12.97 8.41 -11.63
C PRO A 492 -12.12 7.56 -12.56
N ASP A 493 -12.09 7.92 -13.84
CA ASP A 493 -11.31 7.23 -14.87
C ASP A 493 -10.94 8.23 -15.98
N PRO A 494 -9.65 8.37 -16.37
CA PRO A 494 -9.22 9.33 -17.38
C PRO A 494 -9.86 9.14 -18.76
N LEU A 495 -10.26 7.92 -19.11
CA LEU A 495 -10.90 7.59 -20.39
C LEU A 495 -12.42 7.50 -20.29
N TRP A 496 -13.02 7.83 -19.15
CA TRP A 496 -14.47 7.65 -18.93
C TRP A 496 -15.31 8.30 -20.03
N ASP A 497 -15.09 9.57 -20.31
CA ASP A 497 -15.92 10.33 -21.26
C ASP A 497 -15.86 9.74 -22.67
N ASP A 498 -14.66 9.32 -23.09
CA ASP A 498 -14.46 8.69 -24.40
C ASP A 498 -15.11 7.31 -24.49
N LEU A 499 -14.85 6.44 -23.50
CA LEU A 499 -15.35 5.07 -23.49
C LEU A 499 -16.87 5.01 -23.26
N HIS A 500 -17.39 5.78 -22.31
CA HIS A 500 -18.83 5.92 -22.10
C HIS A 500 -19.51 6.49 -23.35
N GLY A 501 -18.90 7.48 -24.00
CA GLY A 501 -19.40 8.06 -25.25
C GLY A 501 -19.66 7.05 -26.36
N GLN A 502 -18.86 5.97 -26.42
CA GLN A 502 -19.01 4.90 -27.41
C GLN A 502 -20.18 3.95 -27.10
N VAL A 503 -20.52 3.73 -25.81
CA VAL A 503 -21.53 2.74 -25.40
C VAL A 503 -22.84 3.34 -24.86
N LYS A 504 -22.90 4.65 -24.63
CA LYS A 504 -24.05 5.34 -24.00
C LYS A 504 -25.37 5.18 -24.77
N ASP A 505 -25.32 5.01 -26.08
CA ASP A 505 -26.51 4.89 -26.94
C ASP A 505 -27.00 3.44 -27.05
N ILE A 506 -26.29 2.46 -26.47
CA ILE A 506 -26.70 1.07 -26.37
C ILE A 506 -27.89 0.96 -25.41
N LYS A 507 -28.96 0.30 -25.84
CA LYS A 507 -30.21 0.20 -25.07
C LYS A 507 -30.17 -0.93 -24.06
N PHE A 508 -30.40 -0.61 -22.80
CA PHE A 508 -30.71 -1.59 -21.78
C PHE A 508 -32.11 -2.19 -22.01
N GLY A 509 -32.23 -3.50 -21.94
CA GLY A 509 -33.48 -4.24 -22.21
C GLY A 509 -33.61 -4.72 -23.67
N ASP A 510 -32.58 -4.61 -24.50
CA ASP A 510 -32.57 -5.04 -25.90
C ASP A 510 -31.30 -5.85 -26.20
N ALA A 511 -31.39 -7.17 -26.12
CA ALA A 511 -30.29 -8.09 -26.40
C ALA A 511 -30.06 -8.35 -27.91
N ASP A 512 -31.04 -8.00 -28.76
CA ASP A 512 -30.99 -8.28 -30.20
C ASP A 512 -30.29 -7.18 -30.99
N GLN A 513 -29.98 -6.05 -30.35
CA GLN A 513 -29.31 -4.92 -31.02
C GLN A 513 -27.87 -5.30 -31.43
N ASP A 514 -27.43 -4.70 -32.53
CA ASP A 514 -26.03 -4.81 -32.98
C ASP A 514 -25.16 -3.89 -32.11
N VAL A 515 -24.22 -4.48 -31.39
CA VAL A 515 -23.29 -3.75 -30.52
C VAL A 515 -21.89 -3.62 -31.11
N HIS A 516 -21.60 -4.33 -32.24
CA HIS A 516 -20.27 -4.47 -32.78
C HIS A 516 -19.57 -3.12 -32.99
N GLU A 517 -20.20 -2.22 -33.73
CA GLU A 517 -19.62 -0.92 -34.07
C GLU A 517 -19.37 -0.04 -32.84
N ALA A 518 -20.18 -0.20 -31.78
CA ALA A 518 -20.02 0.56 -30.56
C ALA A 518 -18.85 0.05 -29.69
N VAL A 519 -18.62 -1.27 -29.64
CA VAL A 519 -17.60 -1.86 -28.75
C VAL A 519 -16.29 -2.19 -29.45
N LYS A 520 -16.27 -2.26 -30.79
CA LYS A 520 -15.09 -2.62 -31.59
C LYS A 520 -13.89 -1.72 -31.30
N GLY A 521 -14.11 -0.41 -31.22
CA GLY A 521 -13.05 0.55 -30.93
C GLY A 521 -12.44 0.34 -29.54
N ILE A 522 -13.25 -0.08 -28.58
CA ILE A 522 -12.80 -0.40 -27.22
C ILE A 522 -12.01 -1.72 -27.20
N LEU A 523 -12.60 -2.80 -27.73
CA LEU A 523 -12.04 -4.15 -27.67
C LEU A 523 -10.78 -4.34 -28.54
N SER A 524 -10.62 -3.55 -29.63
CA SER A 524 -9.39 -3.51 -30.43
C SER A 524 -8.30 -2.60 -29.86
N ASN A 525 -8.56 -1.90 -28.77
CA ASN A 525 -7.63 -0.88 -28.25
C ASN A 525 -6.46 -1.52 -27.49
N LYS A 526 -5.33 -1.71 -28.19
CA LYS A 526 -4.08 -2.23 -27.60
C LYS A 526 -3.50 -1.36 -26.47
N SER A 527 -3.86 -0.07 -26.41
CA SER A 527 -3.43 0.79 -25.29
C SER A 527 -4.17 0.46 -23.99
N ILE A 528 -5.38 -0.12 -24.06
CA ILE A 528 -6.16 -0.56 -22.91
C ILE A 528 -5.79 -1.98 -22.51
N PHE A 529 -5.74 -2.92 -23.47
CA PHE A 529 -5.61 -4.36 -23.16
C PHE A 529 -4.20 -4.93 -23.44
N GLY A 530 -3.30 -4.18 -24.08
CA GLY A 530 -2.02 -4.70 -24.56
C GLY A 530 -2.13 -5.51 -25.87
N VAL A 531 -3.29 -6.05 -26.16
CA VAL A 531 -3.63 -6.87 -27.33
C VAL A 531 -4.91 -6.36 -28.00
N ASP A 532 -5.15 -6.74 -29.26
CA ASP A 532 -6.45 -6.61 -29.90
C ASP A 532 -7.27 -7.87 -29.63
N LEU A 533 -8.38 -7.72 -28.90
CA LEU A 533 -9.18 -8.85 -28.44
C LEU A 533 -9.89 -9.59 -29.58
N TYR A 534 -10.12 -8.96 -30.75
CA TYR A 534 -10.63 -9.66 -31.94
C TYR A 534 -9.53 -10.46 -32.62
N GLU A 535 -8.32 -9.90 -32.75
CA GLU A 535 -7.19 -10.62 -33.36
C GLU A 535 -6.86 -11.91 -32.61
N VAL A 536 -7.01 -11.90 -31.27
CA VAL A 536 -6.76 -13.09 -30.42
C VAL A 536 -7.99 -14.00 -30.24
N GLY A 537 -9.10 -13.67 -30.90
CA GLY A 537 -10.29 -14.51 -30.96
C GLY A 537 -11.26 -14.40 -29.77
N LEU A 538 -11.10 -13.39 -28.90
CA LEU A 538 -11.95 -13.14 -27.73
C LEU A 538 -13.07 -12.13 -28.01
N GLY A 539 -12.92 -11.23 -28.97
CA GLY A 539 -13.85 -10.11 -29.18
C GLY A 539 -15.29 -10.55 -29.37
N SER A 540 -15.54 -11.54 -30.24
CA SER A 540 -16.90 -12.05 -30.50
C SER A 540 -17.52 -12.74 -29.27
N LYS A 541 -16.72 -13.40 -28.45
CA LYS A 541 -17.18 -14.01 -27.17
C LYS A 541 -17.61 -12.93 -26.19
N ILE A 542 -16.80 -11.88 -26.04
CA ILE A 542 -17.08 -10.73 -25.18
C ILE A 542 -18.36 -10.00 -25.62
N GLU A 543 -18.55 -9.82 -26.94
CA GLU A 543 -19.79 -9.24 -27.47
C GLU A 543 -21.02 -10.10 -27.16
N ALA A 544 -20.90 -11.42 -27.29
CA ALA A 544 -22.01 -12.33 -27.01
C ALA A 544 -22.42 -12.24 -25.52
N ASP A 545 -21.44 -12.30 -24.60
CA ASP A 545 -21.70 -12.16 -23.16
C ASP A 545 -22.27 -10.77 -22.83
N PHE A 546 -21.74 -9.72 -23.46
CA PHE A 546 -22.25 -8.36 -23.29
C PHE A 546 -23.72 -8.23 -23.74
N LYS A 547 -24.08 -8.82 -24.90
CA LYS A 547 -25.47 -8.85 -25.40
C LYS A 547 -26.41 -9.60 -24.44
N GLU A 548 -25.98 -10.73 -23.89
CA GLU A 548 -26.78 -11.43 -22.86
C GLU A 548 -27.07 -10.53 -21.66
N MET A 549 -26.07 -9.75 -21.21
CA MET A 549 -26.22 -8.80 -20.12
C MET A 549 -27.07 -7.58 -20.44
N LEU A 550 -27.43 -7.34 -21.70
CA LEU A 550 -28.34 -6.26 -22.12
C LEU A 550 -29.82 -6.66 -22.05
N ALA A 551 -30.16 -7.93 -21.88
CA ALA A 551 -31.53 -8.43 -21.99
C ALA A 551 -32.49 -7.86 -20.92
N GLY A 552 -32.00 -7.19 -19.88
CA GLY A 552 -32.82 -6.51 -18.89
C GLY A 552 -32.30 -6.67 -17.46
N LYS A 553 -33.20 -6.49 -16.49
CA LYS A 553 -32.86 -6.56 -15.06
C LYS A 553 -32.39 -7.94 -14.62
N GLY A 554 -31.33 -7.98 -13.82
CA GLY A 554 -30.78 -9.20 -13.24
C GLY A 554 -30.01 -10.07 -14.25
N THR A 555 -29.75 -9.56 -15.47
CA THR A 555 -29.10 -10.38 -16.52
C THR A 555 -27.59 -10.49 -16.32
N ILE A 556 -26.94 -9.54 -15.67
CA ILE A 556 -25.51 -9.65 -15.32
C ILE A 556 -25.32 -10.83 -14.35
N ARG A 557 -26.15 -10.91 -13.32
CA ARG A 557 -26.14 -12.04 -12.38
C ARG A 557 -26.42 -13.37 -13.10
N LYS A 558 -27.46 -13.43 -13.92
CA LYS A 558 -27.83 -14.65 -14.66
C LYS A 558 -26.75 -15.12 -15.63
N THR A 559 -26.09 -14.20 -16.32
CA THR A 559 -24.99 -14.54 -17.24
C THR A 559 -23.81 -15.12 -16.45
N LEU A 560 -23.46 -14.54 -15.29
CA LEU A 560 -22.44 -15.10 -14.40
C LEU A 560 -22.81 -16.53 -13.95
N GLU A 561 -24.01 -16.73 -13.42
CA GLU A 561 -24.52 -18.03 -12.98
C GLU A 561 -24.47 -19.09 -14.11
N ALA A 562 -24.81 -18.67 -15.35
CA ALA A 562 -24.77 -19.55 -16.51
C ALA A 562 -23.35 -20.01 -16.86
N HIS A 563 -22.36 -19.13 -16.75
CA HIS A 563 -20.93 -19.48 -16.95
C HIS A 563 -20.44 -20.42 -15.84
N LEU A 564 -20.71 -20.12 -14.58
CA LEU A 564 -20.34 -20.96 -13.45
C LEU A 564 -20.95 -22.37 -13.52
N ALA A 565 -22.20 -22.47 -13.98
CA ALA A 565 -22.89 -23.78 -14.13
C ALA A 565 -22.34 -24.64 -15.28
N LYS A 566 -21.72 -24.07 -16.29
CA LYS A 566 -21.03 -24.82 -17.34
C LYS A 566 -19.76 -25.49 -16.81
N GLU A 567 -18.93 -24.73 -16.08
CA GLU A 567 -17.68 -25.24 -15.50
C GLU A 567 -17.90 -26.37 -14.48
N SER A 568 -18.98 -26.32 -13.68
CA SER A 568 -19.27 -27.37 -12.70
C SER A 568 -19.63 -28.71 -13.33
N LYS A 569 -19.99 -28.76 -14.63
CA LYS A 569 -20.28 -29.99 -15.40
C LYS A 569 -19.06 -30.60 -16.04
N ASP A 570 -18.01 -29.81 -16.24
CA ASP A 570 -16.78 -30.28 -16.88
C ASP A 570 -15.78 -30.85 -15.85
N VAL A 571 -16.11 -30.75 -14.54
CA VAL A 571 -15.28 -31.26 -13.42
C VAL A 571 -15.88 -32.55 -12.80
N GLU A 572 -17.11 -32.99 -13.19
CA GLU A 572 -17.69 -34.31 -12.85
C GLU A 572 -17.29 -35.39 -13.92
#